data_c9632be91eaa40c7684a7fce5984e002
#
_entry.id   c9632be91eaa40c7684a7fce5984e002
#
_cell.length_a   1.000
_cell.length_b   1.000
_cell.length_c   1.000
_cell.angle_alpha   90.00
_cell.angle_beta   90.00
_cell.angle_gamma   90.00
#
_symmetry.space_group_name_H-M   'P 1'
#
loop_
_entity.id
_entity.type
_entity.pdbx_description
1 polymer ?
#
loop_
_entity_poly.entity_id
_entity_poly.type
_entity_poly.pdbx_seq_one_letter_code
_entity_poly.pdbx_strand_id
1 'polypeptide(L)'
;MQAQRSERRPDRNETFSGSIEFTIPVDLAAWQNRRTTQAEAISAASVLIKYAATEALAGRDPIACPVHLTILAFFLPPGAAKFRRGDLCHTGRPDTDSVAAVIMSALDGIAWKQRGQVAELLVMKRYGPRPGVAVVIEPADDLMTMATAGEA
;
A
#
# COMPACT_ATOMS: atom_id res chain seq x y z
N MET A 1 -7.08 -49.41 5.71
CA MET A 1 -6.46 -48.53 6.72
C MET A 1 -6.24 -47.15 6.09
N GLN A 2 -7.23 -46.27 6.21
CA GLN A 2 -7.16 -44.90 5.66
C GLN A 2 -6.60 -43.98 6.74
N ALA A 3 -5.42 -43.42 6.47
CA ALA A 3 -4.83 -42.39 7.33
C ALA A 3 -5.66 -41.11 7.20
N GLN A 4 -6.35 -40.76 8.26
CA GLN A 4 -6.97 -39.43 8.41
C GLN A 4 -5.86 -38.38 8.43
N ARG A 5 -5.74 -37.63 7.33
CA ARG A 5 -5.00 -36.38 7.28
C ARG A 5 -5.76 -35.39 8.16
N SER A 6 -5.27 -35.19 9.36
CA SER A 6 -5.70 -34.10 10.21
C SER A 6 -5.38 -32.78 9.49
N GLU A 7 -6.40 -32.17 8.90
CA GLU A 7 -6.32 -30.77 8.48
C GLU A 7 -6.16 -29.92 9.75
N ARG A 8 -4.93 -29.57 10.07
CA ARG A 8 -4.68 -28.50 11.03
C ARG A 8 -5.31 -27.23 10.48
N ARG A 9 -6.40 -26.80 11.08
CA ARG A 9 -6.86 -25.43 10.91
C ARG A 9 -5.70 -24.52 11.32
N PRO A 10 -5.30 -23.56 10.46
CA PRO A 10 -4.28 -22.60 10.86
C PRO A 10 -4.76 -21.91 12.14
N ASP A 11 -3.89 -21.90 13.13
CA ASP A 11 -4.13 -21.19 14.39
C ASP A 11 -4.47 -19.73 14.04
N ARG A 12 -5.62 -19.25 14.51
CA ARG A 12 -6.08 -17.87 14.33
C ARG A 12 -5.18 -16.82 15.00
N ASN A 13 -4.04 -17.25 15.50
CA ASN A 13 -3.10 -16.47 16.29
C ASN A 13 -1.67 -16.48 15.75
N GLU A 14 -1.45 -16.84 14.49
CA GLU A 14 -0.19 -16.47 13.87
C GLU A 14 -0.23 -14.96 13.63
N THR A 15 0.24 -14.24 14.63
CA THR A 15 0.44 -12.80 14.57
C THR A 15 1.44 -12.54 13.46
N PHE A 16 0.98 -11.94 12.36
CA PHE A 16 1.88 -11.40 11.36
C PHE A 16 2.83 -10.44 12.08
N SER A 17 4.10 -10.75 12.08
CA SER A 17 5.15 -9.91 12.66
C SER A 17 6.07 -9.45 11.54
N GLY A 18 6.40 -8.18 11.52
CA GLY A 18 7.27 -7.57 10.54
C GLY A 18 6.53 -6.64 9.57
N SER A 19 7.21 -6.24 8.51
CA SER A 19 6.66 -5.40 7.46
C SER A 19 6.78 -6.07 6.10
N ILE A 20 5.87 -5.73 5.20
CA ILE A 20 5.96 -6.04 3.78
C ILE A 20 6.17 -4.72 3.06
N GLU A 21 7.26 -4.62 2.33
CA GLU A 21 7.65 -3.41 1.62
C GLU A 21 7.90 -3.71 0.15
N PHE A 22 7.42 -2.82 -0.70
CA PHE A 22 7.73 -2.86 -2.13
C PHE A 22 7.62 -1.48 -2.76
N THR A 23 8.29 -1.31 -3.89
CA THR A 23 8.23 -0.10 -4.70
C THR A 23 7.80 -0.44 -6.12
N ILE A 24 7.09 0.50 -6.73
CA ILE A 24 6.58 0.35 -8.09
C ILE A 24 7.04 1.55 -8.90
N PRO A 25 7.71 1.35 -10.05
CA PRO A 25 8.14 2.45 -10.92
C PRO A 25 6.96 2.93 -11.79
N VAL A 26 5.95 3.52 -11.17
CA VAL A 26 4.76 4.01 -11.85
C VAL A 26 4.72 5.53 -11.80
N ASP A 27 4.41 6.15 -12.93
CA ASP A 27 4.18 7.60 -13.01
C ASP A 27 2.69 7.90 -12.82
N LEU A 28 2.32 8.32 -11.62
CA LEU A 28 0.94 8.66 -11.30
C LEU A 28 0.45 9.93 -12.01
N ALA A 29 1.34 10.78 -12.50
CA ALA A 29 0.96 11.93 -13.31
C ALA A 29 0.31 11.51 -14.64
N ALA A 30 0.64 10.32 -15.15
CA ALA A 30 0.03 9.73 -16.33
C ALA A 30 -1.48 9.46 -16.17
N TRP A 31 -1.99 9.34 -14.97
CA TRP A 31 -3.43 9.18 -14.71
C TRP A 31 -4.26 10.40 -15.13
N GLN A 32 -3.60 11.49 -15.48
CA GLN A 32 -4.23 12.73 -15.93
C GLN A 32 -3.94 13.05 -17.39
N ASN A 33 -3.20 12.19 -18.07
CA ASN A 33 -2.87 12.42 -19.47
C ASN A 33 -4.11 12.23 -20.33
N ARG A 34 -4.49 13.28 -21.08
CA ARG A 34 -5.64 13.26 -21.98
C ARG A 34 -5.49 12.31 -23.17
N ARG A 35 -4.28 11.79 -23.42
CA ARG A 35 -3.99 10.86 -24.54
C ARG A 35 -4.25 9.40 -24.19
N THR A 36 -4.21 9.06 -22.90
CA THR A 36 -4.54 7.73 -22.39
C THR A 36 -5.75 7.89 -21.52
N THR A 37 -6.72 7.02 -21.62
CA THR A 37 -7.86 7.09 -20.70
C THR A 37 -7.35 6.84 -19.28
N GLN A 38 -7.88 7.57 -18.33
CA GLN A 38 -7.54 7.40 -16.91
C GLN A 38 -7.73 5.94 -16.48
N ALA A 39 -8.76 5.27 -16.99
CA ALA A 39 -9.03 3.86 -16.70
C ALA A 39 -7.91 2.93 -17.17
N GLU A 40 -7.33 3.17 -18.35
CA GLU A 40 -6.21 2.37 -18.87
C GLU A 40 -4.95 2.54 -18.03
N ALA A 41 -4.62 3.78 -17.65
CA ALA A 41 -3.46 4.08 -16.81
C ALA A 41 -3.60 3.44 -15.41
N ILE A 42 -4.78 3.50 -14.80
CA ILE A 42 -5.09 2.88 -13.52
C ILE A 42 -5.02 1.35 -13.64
N SER A 43 -5.54 0.78 -14.71
CA SER A 43 -5.49 -0.66 -14.95
C SER A 43 -4.06 -1.17 -15.08
N ALA A 44 -3.21 -0.46 -15.82
CA ALA A 44 -1.79 -0.79 -15.95
C ALA A 44 -1.05 -0.68 -14.60
N ALA A 45 -1.31 0.36 -13.83
CA ALA A 45 -0.76 0.53 -12.49
C ALA A 45 -1.19 -0.60 -11.56
N SER A 46 -2.46 -1.00 -11.59
CA SER A 46 -2.99 -2.11 -10.79
C SER A 46 -2.26 -3.43 -11.05
N VAL A 47 -1.93 -3.73 -12.29
CA VAL A 47 -1.16 -4.95 -12.65
C VAL A 47 0.23 -4.92 -12.02
N LEU A 48 0.93 -3.79 -12.08
CA LEU A 48 2.25 -3.63 -11.49
C LEU A 48 2.20 -3.74 -9.95
N ILE A 49 1.19 -3.15 -9.32
CA ILE A 49 0.98 -3.21 -7.87
C ILE A 49 0.76 -4.66 -7.42
N LYS A 50 -0.13 -5.37 -8.09
CA LYS A 50 -0.42 -6.79 -7.79
C LYS A 50 0.82 -7.66 -7.94
N TYR A 51 1.59 -7.46 -8.99
CA TYR A 51 2.82 -8.20 -9.22
C TYR A 51 3.84 -7.94 -8.10
N ALA A 52 4.13 -6.67 -7.81
CA ALA A 52 5.10 -6.28 -6.79
C ALA A 52 4.69 -6.79 -5.39
N ALA A 53 3.41 -6.72 -5.05
CA ALA A 53 2.89 -7.23 -3.79
C ALA A 53 3.02 -8.77 -3.70
N THR A 54 2.72 -9.48 -4.76
CA THR A 54 2.85 -10.94 -4.83
C THR A 54 4.29 -11.37 -4.62
N GLU A 55 5.24 -10.71 -5.26
CA GLU A 55 6.67 -10.95 -5.07
C GLU A 55 7.12 -10.65 -3.62
N ALA A 56 6.67 -9.53 -3.07
CA ALA A 56 7.01 -9.13 -1.70
C ALA A 56 6.44 -10.09 -0.64
N LEU A 57 5.27 -10.67 -0.89
CA LEU A 57 4.66 -11.69 -0.04
C LEU A 57 5.44 -13.02 -0.05
N ALA A 58 6.18 -13.29 -1.10
CA ALA A 58 7.04 -14.47 -1.23
C ALA A 58 6.30 -15.81 -0.91
N GLY A 59 5.09 -15.97 -1.45
CA GLY A 59 4.26 -17.15 -1.26
C GLY A 59 3.52 -17.23 0.08
N ARG A 60 3.61 -16.19 0.91
CA ARG A 60 2.84 -16.12 2.17
C ARG A 60 1.35 -15.88 1.88
N ASP A 61 0.51 -16.38 2.75
CA ASP A 61 -0.93 -16.11 2.71
C ASP A 61 -1.24 -14.63 2.96
N PRO A 62 -2.38 -14.12 2.48
CA PRO A 62 -2.84 -12.78 2.82
C PRO A 62 -2.87 -12.56 4.34
N ILE A 63 -2.48 -11.36 4.77
CA ILE A 63 -2.47 -10.97 6.18
C ILE A 63 -3.89 -11.07 6.74
N ALA A 64 -4.04 -11.67 7.92
CA ALA A 64 -5.35 -11.88 8.55
C ALA A 64 -5.67 -10.91 9.70
N CYS A 65 -4.68 -10.14 10.18
CA CYS A 65 -4.85 -9.14 11.24
C CYS A 65 -5.18 -7.75 10.65
N PRO A 66 -5.62 -6.78 11.48
CA PRO A 66 -5.69 -5.38 11.10
C PRO A 66 -4.32 -4.86 10.68
N VAL A 67 -4.28 -4.03 9.65
CA VAL A 67 -3.04 -3.51 9.07
C VAL A 67 -2.97 -1.99 9.07
N HIS A 68 -1.75 -1.49 9.23
CA HIS A 68 -1.36 -0.13 8.93
C HIS A 68 -0.75 -0.10 7.53
N LEU A 69 -1.32 0.73 6.66
CA LEU A 69 -0.87 0.90 5.29
C LEU A 69 -0.23 2.28 5.12
N THR A 70 1.03 2.30 4.71
CA THR A 70 1.73 3.52 4.32
C THR A 70 1.95 3.54 2.81
N ILE A 71 1.55 4.61 2.17
CA ILE A 71 1.73 4.86 0.75
C ILE A 71 2.53 6.14 0.59
N LEU A 72 3.67 6.06 -0.08
CA LEU A 72 4.49 7.21 -0.43
C LEU A 72 4.60 7.32 -1.94
N ALA A 73 3.91 8.30 -2.50
CA ALA A 73 3.90 8.57 -3.94
C ALA A 73 4.91 9.66 -4.29
N PHE A 74 5.80 9.36 -5.22
CA PHE A 74 6.79 10.30 -5.74
C PHE A 74 6.40 10.80 -7.12
N PHE A 75 6.51 12.10 -7.29
CA PHE A 75 6.27 12.81 -8.54
C PHE A 75 7.52 13.55 -8.97
N LEU A 76 7.72 13.65 -10.27
CA LEU A 76 8.79 14.51 -10.79
C LEU A 76 8.45 15.98 -10.50
N PRO A 77 9.43 16.79 -10.04
CA PRO A 77 9.20 18.20 -9.84
C PRO A 77 8.88 18.88 -11.17
N PRO A 78 8.02 19.93 -11.17
CA PRO A 78 7.84 20.77 -12.34
C PRO A 78 9.18 21.39 -12.70
N GLY A 79 9.34 21.82 -13.97
CA GLY A 79 10.60 22.35 -14.49
C GLY A 79 11.31 23.30 -13.54
N ALA A 80 12.63 23.34 -13.57
CA ALA A 80 13.53 23.92 -12.56
C ALA A 80 13.19 25.33 -12.08
N ALA A 81 12.50 26.15 -12.91
CA ALA A 81 12.08 27.51 -12.55
C ALA A 81 10.90 27.58 -11.58
N LYS A 82 10.15 26.50 -11.38
CA LYS A 82 8.95 26.44 -10.53
C LYS A 82 9.14 25.65 -9.24
N PHE A 83 10.21 24.87 -9.15
CA PHE A 83 10.52 24.06 -7.97
C PHE A 83 11.39 24.88 -7.02
N ARG A 84 10.84 25.23 -5.86
CA ARG A 84 11.60 25.87 -4.79
C ARG A 84 12.16 24.81 -3.85
N ARG A 85 13.42 24.96 -3.48
CA ARG A 85 14.07 24.12 -2.48
C ARG A 85 13.29 24.22 -1.16
N GLY A 86 12.68 23.12 -0.73
CA GLY A 86 11.79 23.08 0.45
C GLY A 86 10.35 22.72 0.13
N ASP A 87 9.90 22.89 -1.11
CA ASP A 87 8.57 22.45 -1.56
C ASP A 87 8.61 20.94 -1.87
N LEU A 88 8.64 20.12 -0.83
CA LEU A 88 8.70 18.67 -0.99
C LEU A 88 7.35 18.04 -1.22
N CYS A 89 6.26 18.70 -0.80
CA CYS A 89 4.91 18.17 -0.89
C CYS A 89 4.31 18.41 -2.28
N HIS A 90 3.82 17.34 -2.90
CA HIS A 90 3.07 17.42 -4.13
C HIS A 90 1.58 17.67 -3.82
N THR A 91 1.04 18.79 -4.27
CA THR A 91 -0.34 19.21 -4.03
C THR A 91 -1.24 19.13 -5.25
N GLY A 92 -0.71 18.72 -6.39
CA GLY A 92 -1.45 18.50 -7.62
C GLY A 92 -2.18 17.15 -7.62
N ARG A 93 -2.89 16.89 -8.70
CA ARG A 93 -3.56 15.59 -8.90
C ARG A 93 -2.55 14.50 -9.25
N PRO A 94 -2.88 13.20 -9.02
CA PRO A 94 -4.08 12.70 -8.35
C PRO A 94 -4.10 13.05 -6.86
N ASP A 95 -5.30 13.17 -6.29
CA ASP A 95 -5.50 13.44 -4.88
C ASP A 95 -5.11 12.20 -4.03
N THR A 96 -4.83 12.39 -2.75
CA THR A 96 -4.41 11.30 -1.86
C THR A 96 -5.41 10.17 -1.76
N ASP A 97 -6.70 10.48 -1.72
CA ASP A 97 -7.79 9.49 -1.70
C ASP A 97 -7.86 8.67 -2.99
N SER A 98 -7.63 9.28 -4.13
CA SER A 98 -7.57 8.58 -5.43
C SER A 98 -6.38 7.62 -5.49
N VAL A 99 -5.21 8.03 -5.02
CA VAL A 99 -4.03 7.17 -4.93
C VAL A 99 -4.30 5.98 -4.01
N ALA A 100 -4.84 6.24 -2.83
CA ALA A 100 -5.18 5.20 -1.87
C ALA A 100 -6.18 4.20 -2.42
N ALA A 101 -7.24 4.67 -3.08
CA ALA A 101 -8.29 3.82 -3.63
C ALA A 101 -7.76 2.81 -4.65
N VAL A 102 -6.88 3.25 -5.56
CA VAL A 102 -6.29 2.38 -6.58
C VAL A 102 -5.37 1.33 -5.93
N ILE A 103 -4.52 1.74 -5.00
CA ILE A 103 -3.58 0.83 -4.34
C ILE A 103 -4.32 -0.17 -3.46
N MET A 104 -5.27 0.27 -2.66
CA MET A 104 -6.07 -0.62 -1.81
C MET A 104 -6.87 -1.62 -2.63
N SER A 105 -7.49 -1.19 -3.74
CA SER A 105 -8.22 -2.09 -4.64
C SER A 105 -7.31 -3.14 -5.27
N ALA A 106 -6.10 -2.76 -5.66
CA ALA A 106 -5.13 -3.70 -6.23
C ALA A 106 -4.63 -4.72 -5.21
N LEU A 107 -4.53 -4.36 -3.94
CA LEU A 107 -4.01 -5.21 -2.87
C LEU A 107 -5.09 -6.09 -2.21
N ASP A 108 -6.37 -5.79 -2.40
CA ASP A 108 -7.47 -6.60 -1.88
C ASP A 108 -7.38 -8.04 -2.38
N GLY A 109 -7.42 -9.00 -1.46
CA GLY A 109 -7.31 -10.43 -1.75
C GLY A 109 -5.87 -10.92 -1.99
N ILE A 110 -4.88 -10.03 -2.08
CA ILE A 110 -3.46 -10.36 -2.23
C ILE A 110 -2.72 -10.12 -0.93
N ALA A 111 -2.67 -8.88 -0.46
CA ALA A 111 -1.97 -8.52 0.77
C ALA A 111 -2.80 -8.79 2.03
N TRP A 112 -4.10 -8.64 1.95
CA TRP A 112 -5.09 -8.93 2.99
C TRP A 112 -6.34 -9.55 2.37
N LYS A 113 -7.20 -10.14 3.19
CA LYS A 113 -8.41 -10.81 2.70
C LYS A 113 -9.53 -9.82 2.39
N GLN A 114 -9.69 -8.80 3.22
CA GLN A 114 -10.78 -7.83 3.13
C GLN A 114 -10.25 -6.41 3.35
N ARG A 115 -10.74 -5.47 2.55
CA ARG A 115 -10.37 -4.05 2.65
C ARG A 115 -10.58 -3.47 4.05
N GLY A 116 -11.57 -3.92 4.79
CA GLY A 116 -11.84 -3.50 6.15
C GLY A 116 -10.72 -3.81 7.15
N GLN A 117 -9.74 -4.67 6.80
CA GLN A 117 -8.57 -4.92 7.63
C GLN A 117 -7.60 -3.73 7.64
N VAL A 118 -7.67 -2.83 6.68
CA VAL A 118 -6.88 -1.59 6.68
C VAL A 118 -7.49 -0.65 7.71
N ALA A 119 -6.96 -0.71 8.94
CA ALA A 119 -7.44 0.08 10.07
C ALA A 119 -6.78 1.45 10.14
N GLU A 120 -5.57 1.57 9.62
CA GLU A 120 -4.78 2.79 9.62
C GLU A 120 -4.20 3.02 8.22
N LEU A 121 -4.30 4.25 7.73
CA LEU A 121 -3.85 4.63 6.40
C LEU A 121 -3.08 5.95 6.44
N LEU A 122 -1.86 5.93 5.96
CA LEU A 122 -1.04 7.12 5.75
C LEU A 122 -0.68 7.22 4.27
N VAL A 123 -1.08 8.31 3.63
CA VAL A 123 -0.73 8.61 2.24
C VAL A 123 0.06 9.90 2.17
N MET A 124 1.22 9.83 1.58
CA MET A 124 2.11 10.98 1.39
C MET A 124 2.42 11.14 -0.10
N LYS A 125 2.31 12.36 -0.59
CA LYS A 125 2.72 12.72 -1.95
C LYS A 125 3.90 13.67 -1.87
N ARG A 126 4.99 13.33 -2.52
CA ARG A 126 6.25 14.08 -2.49
C ARG A 126 6.83 14.23 -3.88
N TYR A 127 7.59 15.29 -4.07
CA TYR A 127 8.48 15.38 -5.23
C TYR A 127 9.73 14.56 -4.98
N GLY A 128 10.22 13.93 -6.03
CA GLY A 128 11.42 13.11 -5.98
C GLY A 128 12.11 13.01 -7.35
N PRO A 129 13.34 12.46 -7.38
CA PRO A 129 14.13 12.37 -8.62
C PRO A 129 13.56 11.38 -9.64
N ARG A 130 12.71 10.46 -9.18
CA ARG A 130 12.05 9.45 -10.01
C ARG A 130 10.61 9.29 -9.62
N PRO A 131 9.68 9.16 -10.58
CA PRO A 131 8.30 8.83 -10.27
C PRO A 131 8.21 7.39 -9.74
N GLY A 132 7.32 7.16 -8.82
CA GLY A 132 7.10 5.84 -8.26
C GLY A 132 6.22 5.86 -7.02
N VAL A 133 5.92 4.68 -6.53
CA VAL A 133 5.17 4.50 -5.28
C VAL A 133 5.88 3.48 -4.40
N ALA A 134 6.12 3.85 -3.16
CA ALA A 134 6.55 2.94 -2.12
C ALA A 134 5.36 2.57 -1.24
N VAL A 135 5.21 1.29 -0.94
CA VAL A 135 4.14 0.75 -0.10
C VAL A 135 4.76 -0.02 1.06
N VAL A 136 4.28 0.26 2.26
CA VAL A 136 4.65 -0.48 3.49
C VAL A 136 3.38 -0.95 4.16
N ILE A 137 3.33 -2.23 4.49
CA ILE A 137 2.21 -2.89 5.16
C ILE A 137 2.73 -3.50 6.45
N GLU A 138 2.16 -3.07 7.57
CA GLU A 138 2.53 -3.50 8.91
C GLU A 138 1.29 -3.87 9.71
N PRO A 139 1.40 -4.68 10.79
CA PRO A 139 0.30 -4.82 11.72
C PRO A 139 -0.09 -3.45 12.30
N ALA A 140 -1.39 -3.17 12.40
CA ALA A 140 -1.86 -1.96 13.07
C ALA A 140 -1.57 -2.03 14.56
N ASP A 141 -1.11 -0.92 15.13
CA ASP A 141 -0.84 -0.83 16.56
C ASP A 141 -2.16 -0.84 17.35
N ASP A 142 -2.19 -1.63 18.42
CA ASP A 142 -3.28 -1.61 19.38
C ASP A 142 -3.04 -0.49 20.42
N LEU A 143 -3.42 0.74 20.04
CA LEU A 143 -3.26 1.91 20.91
C LEU A 143 -4.05 1.80 22.21
N MET A 144 -5.09 0.94 22.26
CA MET A 144 -5.85 0.71 23.49
C MET A 144 -5.03 -0.03 24.55
N THR A 145 -4.14 -0.91 24.12
CA THR A 145 -3.20 -1.58 25.04
C THR A 145 -2.22 -0.57 25.65
N MET A 146 -1.82 0.45 24.92
CA MET A 146 -0.93 1.49 25.42
C MET A 146 -1.64 2.44 26.40
N ALA A 147 -2.91 2.74 26.19
CA ALA A 147 -3.69 3.58 27.10
C ALA A 147 -3.92 2.91 28.47
N THR A 148 -4.14 1.61 28.50
CA THR A 148 -4.33 0.86 29.76
C THR A 148 -3.03 0.58 30.52
N ALA A 149 -1.89 0.56 29.83
CA ALA A 149 -0.57 0.38 30.47
C ALA A 149 -0.07 1.66 31.18
N GLY A 150 -0.65 2.82 30.88
CA GLY A 150 -0.32 4.11 31.48
C GLY A 150 -1.11 4.43 32.77
N GLU A 151 -2.09 3.62 33.14
CA GLU A 151 -2.95 3.81 34.34
C GLU A 151 -2.57 2.91 35.52
N ALA A 152 -1.39 2.32 35.48
CA ALA A 152 -0.90 1.50 36.59
C ALA A 152 0.00 2.30 37.53
#